data_bdc380c54dfeafd403a5473abd6ff6fc
#
_entry.id   bdc380c54dfeafd403a5473abd6ff6fc
#
_cell.length_a   1.000
_cell.length_b   1.000
_cell.length_c   1.000
_cell.angle_alpha   90.00
_cell.angle_beta   90.00
_cell.angle_gamma   90.00
#
_symmetry.space_group_name_H-M   'P 1'
#
loop_
_entity.id
_entity.type
_entity.pdbx_description
1 polymer ?
#
loop_
_entity_poly.entity_id
_entity_poly.type
_entity_poly.pdbx_seq_one_letter_code
_entity_poly.pdbx_strand_id
1 'polypeptide(L)'
;MIVNDRITDYIQSLETSQGPVLDEIEKEALDQFVPIIRKETAAFLRTMTAALKPSAILEIGTAVGYSALQMCRVMPEHCRITTIEKYEKRLPIARENFHRAGESGRITLLEGDADVHLKELAKKGCQFDLVFMDAA
;
A
#
# COMPACT_ATOMS: atom_id res chain seq x y z
N MET A 1 -9.65 17.66 19.05
CA MET A 1 -8.68 16.83 18.32
C MET A 1 -8.64 15.45 18.98
N ILE A 2 -8.81 14.40 18.23
CA ILE A 2 -8.84 13.02 18.77
C ILE A 2 -7.42 12.52 19.07
N VAL A 3 -6.41 13.08 18.42
CA VAL A 3 -5.01 12.68 18.55
C VAL A 3 -4.19 13.87 19.04
N ASN A 4 -3.33 13.62 20.02
CA ASN A 4 -2.40 14.62 20.57
C ASN A 4 -1.11 14.60 19.74
N ASP A 5 -0.70 15.74 19.19
CA ASP A 5 0.47 15.86 18.33
C ASP A 5 1.75 15.31 18.98
N ARG A 6 1.94 15.54 20.31
CA ARG A 6 3.10 15.00 21.04
C ARG A 6 3.14 13.47 21.07
N ILE A 7 1.96 12.82 21.10
CA ILE A 7 1.88 11.36 21.04
C ILE A 7 2.20 10.89 19.62
N THR A 8 1.68 11.59 18.62
CA THR A 8 2.00 11.30 17.20
C THR A 8 3.49 11.43 16.93
N ASP A 9 4.12 12.52 17.38
CA ASP A 9 5.55 12.75 17.23
C ASP A 9 6.38 11.67 17.93
N TYR A 10 5.95 11.25 19.13
CA TYR A 10 6.60 10.18 19.86
C TYR A 10 6.52 8.85 19.10
N ILE A 11 5.32 8.47 18.63
CA ILE A 11 5.13 7.23 17.84
C ILE A 11 5.99 7.26 16.57
N GLN A 12 5.98 8.40 15.86
CA GLN A 12 6.77 8.54 14.63
C GLN A 12 8.28 8.50 14.89
N SER A 13 8.73 8.96 16.07
CA SER A 13 10.15 8.89 16.46
C SER A 13 10.64 7.45 16.69
N LEU A 14 9.73 6.51 16.91
CA LEU A 14 10.05 5.08 17.07
C LEU A 14 10.16 4.36 15.70
N GLU A 15 9.67 4.97 14.63
CA GLU A 15 9.76 4.39 13.30
C GLU A 15 11.19 4.44 12.76
N THR A 16 11.61 3.34 12.17
CA THR A 16 12.90 3.22 11.50
C THR A 16 12.72 3.31 9.98
N SER A 17 13.77 3.72 9.27
CA SER A 17 13.80 3.68 7.81
C SER A 17 13.40 2.30 7.28
N GLN A 18 12.54 2.30 6.29
CA GLN A 18 12.11 1.09 5.59
C GLN A 18 12.98 0.80 4.34
N GLY A 19 14.08 1.52 4.24
CA GLY A 19 15.05 1.43 3.17
C GLY A 19 14.97 2.61 2.20
N PRO A 20 16.05 2.87 1.45
CA PRO A 20 16.20 4.10 0.68
C PRO A 20 15.08 4.32 -0.35
N VAL A 21 14.62 3.25 -1.01
CA VAL A 21 13.56 3.36 -2.03
C VAL A 21 12.24 3.81 -1.41
N LEU A 22 11.83 3.21 -0.28
CA LEU A 22 10.58 3.59 0.39
C LEU A 22 10.64 4.98 1.00
N ASP A 23 11.81 5.35 1.55
CA ASP A 23 12.02 6.68 2.12
C ASP A 23 11.97 7.77 1.01
N GLU A 24 12.52 7.48 -0.18
CA GLU A 24 12.41 8.37 -1.35
C GLU A 24 10.95 8.48 -1.84
N ILE A 25 10.24 7.37 -1.98
CA ILE A 25 8.83 7.36 -2.41
C ILE A 25 7.96 8.17 -1.44
N GLU A 26 8.17 8.01 -0.14
CA GLU A 26 7.47 8.80 0.88
C GLU A 26 7.75 10.29 0.69
N LYS A 27 9.02 10.67 0.56
CA LYS A 27 9.42 12.05 0.36
C LYS A 27 8.84 12.64 -0.91
N GLU A 28 8.96 11.95 -2.04
CA GLU A 28 8.41 12.38 -3.33
C GLU A 28 6.89 12.59 -3.26
N ALA A 29 6.18 11.67 -2.58
CA ALA A 29 4.74 11.79 -2.40
C ALA A 29 4.35 13.01 -1.56
N LEU A 30 5.07 13.26 -0.46
CA LEU A 30 4.83 14.42 0.40
C LEU A 30 5.16 15.72 -0.30
N ASP A 31 6.26 15.79 -1.03
CA ASP A 31 6.69 16.98 -1.80
C ASP A 31 5.67 17.33 -2.91
N GLN A 32 4.98 16.32 -3.46
CA GLN A 32 3.96 16.48 -4.49
C GLN A 32 2.53 16.54 -3.94
N PHE A 33 2.37 16.61 -2.61
CA PHE A 33 1.07 16.63 -1.94
C PHE A 33 0.16 15.44 -2.32
N VAL A 34 0.75 14.29 -2.62
CA VAL A 34 -0.02 13.06 -2.82
C VAL A 34 -0.43 12.51 -1.46
N PRO A 35 -1.73 12.27 -1.22
CA PRO A 35 -2.17 11.66 0.02
C PRO A 35 -1.69 10.20 0.09
N ILE A 36 -0.80 9.93 1.03
CA ILE A 36 -0.34 8.59 1.40
C ILE A 36 -0.67 8.33 2.86
N ILE A 37 -0.69 7.07 3.25
CA ILE A 37 -0.88 6.69 4.66
C ILE A 37 0.26 7.27 5.52
N ARG A 38 -0.09 7.63 6.75
CA ARG A 38 0.89 8.12 7.73
C ARG A 38 1.81 6.99 8.20
N LYS A 39 2.97 7.34 8.76
CA LYS A 39 3.97 6.39 9.26
C LYS A 39 3.40 5.41 10.27
N GLU A 40 2.60 5.90 11.22
CA GLU A 40 1.94 5.07 12.23
C GLU A 40 0.94 4.08 11.61
N THR A 41 0.21 4.49 10.57
CA THR A 41 -0.67 3.60 9.82
C THR A 41 0.14 2.56 9.03
N ALA A 42 1.24 2.97 8.43
CA ALA A 42 2.14 2.06 7.72
C ALA A 42 2.74 1.01 8.66
N ALA A 43 3.16 1.41 9.87
CA ALA A 43 3.66 0.50 10.90
C ALA A 43 2.58 -0.52 11.33
N PHE A 44 1.37 -0.05 11.56
CA PHE A 44 0.24 -0.92 11.89
C PHE A 44 -0.05 -1.91 10.75
N LEU A 45 -0.08 -1.44 9.51
CA LEU A 45 -0.32 -2.27 8.34
C LEU A 45 0.75 -3.35 8.16
N ARG A 46 2.04 -2.99 8.35
CA ARG A 46 3.14 -3.98 8.37
C ARG A 46 2.97 -5.02 9.49
N THR A 47 2.61 -4.57 10.68
CA THR A 47 2.39 -5.47 11.83
C THR A 47 1.28 -6.47 11.56
N MET A 48 0.15 -5.99 11.05
CA MET A 48 -0.98 -6.86 10.70
C MET A 48 -0.62 -7.84 9.59
N THR A 49 0.06 -7.37 8.54
CA THR A 49 0.51 -8.23 7.43
C THR A 49 1.48 -9.32 7.92
N ALA A 50 2.45 -8.96 8.76
CA ALA A 50 3.40 -9.91 9.33
C ALA A 50 2.73 -10.95 10.26
N ALA A 51 1.75 -10.53 11.04
CA ALA A 51 1.02 -11.41 11.95
C ALA A 51 0.08 -12.38 11.21
N LEU A 52 -0.63 -11.90 10.20
CA LEU A 52 -1.59 -12.69 9.42
C LEU A 52 -0.92 -13.65 8.44
N LYS A 53 0.28 -13.30 7.95
CA LYS A 53 1.01 -14.07 6.91
C LYS A 53 0.12 -14.42 5.72
N PRO A 54 -0.52 -13.43 5.07
CA PRO A 54 -1.49 -13.66 4.01
C PRO A 54 -0.85 -14.30 2.78
N SER A 55 -1.65 -15.03 2.01
CA SER A 55 -1.28 -15.50 0.67
C SER A 55 -1.75 -14.54 -0.42
N ALA A 56 -2.86 -13.86 -0.19
CA ALA A 56 -3.43 -12.89 -1.09
C ALA A 56 -3.94 -11.65 -0.36
N ILE A 57 -3.57 -10.47 -0.85
CA ILE A 57 -3.98 -9.18 -0.34
C ILE A 57 -4.73 -8.43 -1.44
N LEU A 58 -5.85 -7.81 -1.07
CA LEU A 58 -6.56 -6.85 -1.92
C LEU A 58 -6.38 -5.45 -1.34
N GLU A 59 -5.96 -4.51 -2.17
CA GLU A 59 -5.88 -3.10 -1.84
C GLU A 59 -6.81 -2.29 -2.74
N ILE A 60 -7.56 -1.35 -2.18
CA ILE A 60 -8.40 -0.41 -2.93
C ILE A 60 -7.93 0.99 -2.62
N GLY A 61 -7.36 1.64 -3.64
CA GLY A 61 -6.65 2.91 -3.51
C GLY A 61 -5.13 2.72 -3.50
N THR A 62 -4.54 2.54 -4.68
CA THR A 62 -3.08 2.36 -4.84
C THR A 62 -2.30 3.64 -4.59
N ALA A 63 -2.86 4.79 -5.00
CA ALA A 63 -2.16 6.07 -5.08
C ALA A 63 -0.82 5.91 -5.82
N VAL A 64 0.30 6.14 -5.16
CA VAL A 64 1.65 5.95 -5.70
C VAL A 64 2.28 4.62 -5.31
N GLY A 65 1.52 3.70 -4.70
CA GLY A 65 1.96 2.36 -4.35
C GLY A 65 2.65 2.24 -2.99
N TYR A 66 2.66 3.30 -2.18
CA TYR A 66 3.39 3.32 -0.91
C TYR A 66 2.90 2.27 0.09
N SER A 67 1.60 2.15 0.31
CA SER A 67 0.98 1.15 1.21
C SER A 67 1.22 -0.28 0.74
N ALA A 68 1.06 -0.56 -0.56
CA ALA A 68 1.36 -1.86 -1.14
C ALA A 68 2.83 -2.26 -0.88
N LEU A 69 3.77 -1.34 -1.09
CA LEU A 69 5.18 -1.57 -0.85
C LEU A 69 5.51 -1.77 0.64
N GLN A 70 4.80 -1.09 1.54
CA GLN A 70 4.92 -1.32 2.98
C GLN A 70 4.51 -2.75 3.36
N MET A 71 3.43 -3.27 2.76
CA MET A 71 3.02 -4.67 2.97
C MET A 71 4.02 -5.66 2.36
N CYS A 72 4.58 -5.37 1.19
CA CYS A 72 5.61 -6.20 0.54
C CYS A 72 6.83 -6.45 1.43
N ARG A 73 7.21 -5.49 2.29
CA ARG A 73 8.37 -5.60 3.19
C ARG A 73 8.27 -6.77 4.17
N VAL A 74 7.07 -7.18 4.51
CA VAL A 74 6.83 -8.12 5.62
C VAL A 74 5.93 -9.31 5.25
N MET A 75 5.28 -9.27 4.10
CA MET A 75 4.43 -10.37 3.65
C MET A 75 5.26 -11.58 3.23
N PRO A 76 4.73 -12.82 3.33
CA PRO A 76 5.40 -14.01 2.84
C PRO A 76 5.80 -13.91 1.37
N GLU A 77 6.88 -14.59 0.97
CA GLU A 77 7.42 -14.54 -0.40
C GLU A 77 6.39 -14.98 -1.46
N HIS A 78 5.56 -15.96 -1.12
CA HIS A 78 4.50 -16.43 -2.02
C HIS A 78 3.30 -15.51 -2.10
N CYS A 79 3.16 -14.54 -1.19
CA CYS A 79 2.03 -13.62 -1.17
C CYS A 79 1.99 -12.73 -2.42
N ARG A 80 0.79 -12.42 -2.87
CA ARG A 80 0.53 -11.51 -3.99
C ARG A 80 -0.46 -10.44 -3.58
N ILE A 81 -0.22 -9.21 -4.04
CA ILE A 81 -1.11 -8.08 -3.86
C ILE A 81 -1.84 -7.80 -5.17
N THR A 82 -3.16 -7.66 -5.09
CA THR A 82 -3.96 -7.04 -6.14
C THR A 82 -4.37 -5.67 -5.63
N THR A 83 -3.99 -4.61 -6.35
CA THR A 83 -4.31 -3.22 -5.97
C THR A 83 -5.06 -2.53 -7.08
N ILE A 84 -6.02 -1.67 -6.75
CA ILE A 84 -6.92 -1.01 -7.69
C ILE A 84 -6.74 0.50 -7.60
N GLU A 85 -6.56 1.18 -8.74
CA GLU A 85 -6.46 2.64 -8.83
C GLU A 85 -7.21 3.15 -10.07
N LYS A 86 -8.05 4.16 -9.86
CA LYS A 86 -8.80 4.78 -10.97
C LYS A 86 -8.18 6.08 -11.46
N TYR A 87 -7.32 6.73 -10.67
CA TYR A 87 -6.75 8.02 -11.04
C TYR A 87 -5.55 7.83 -11.97
N GLU A 88 -5.79 8.00 -13.26
CA GLU A 88 -4.84 7.72 -14.34
C GLU A 88 -3.45 8.36 -14.14
N LYS A 89 -3.39 9.57 -13.55
CA LYS A 89 -2.10 10.26 -13.33
C LYS A 89 -1.19 9.56 -12.31
N ARG A 90 -1.75 8.73 -11.42
CA ARG A 90 -0.97 7.98 -10.43
C ARG A 90 -0.47 6.64 -10.92
N LEU A 91 -1.11 6.06 -11.92
CA LEU A 91 -0.79 4.74 -12.45
C LEU A 91 0.68 4.61 -12.90
N PRO A 92 1.24 5.51 -13.73
CA PRO A 92 2.65 5.40 -14.12
C PRO A 92 3.60 5.56 -12.96
N ILE A 93 3.27 6.39 -11.97
CA ILE A 93 4.08 6.60 -10.76
C ILE A 93 4.09 5.32 -9.91
N ALA A 94 2.93 4.71 -9.68
CA ALA A 94 2.83 3.46 -8.94
C ALA A 94 3.63 2.33 -9.61
N ARG A 95 3.52 2.19 -10.94
CA ARG A 95 4.29 1.19 -11.70
C ARG A 95 5.79 1.38 -11.55
N GLU A 96 6.26 2.62 -11.69
CA GLU A 96 7.68 2.94 -11.53
C GLU A 96 8.15 2.65 -10.09
N ASN A 97 7.36 2.98 -9.09
CA ASN A 97 7.69 2.70 -7.70
C ASN A 97 7.76 1.19 -7.42
N PHE A 98 6.86 0.39 -7.99
CA PHE A 98 6.93 -1.07 -7.89
C PHE A 98 8.19 -1.62 -8.56
N HIS A 99 8.57 -1.06 -9.69
CA HIS A 99 9.79 -1.44 -10.38
C HIS A 99 11.05 -1.05 -9.59
N ARG A 100 11.15 0.18 -9.08
CA ARG A 100 12.25 0.67 -8.23
C ARG A 100 12.44 -0.19 -6.98
N ALA A 101 11.33 -0.66 -6.40
CA ALA A 101 11.34 -1.54 -5.23
C ALA A 101 11.61 -3.02 -5.56
N GLY A 102 11.65 -3.42 -6.84
CA GLY A 102 11.81 -4.81 -7.25
C GLY A 102 10.59 -5.70 -7.00
N GLU A 103 9.40 -5.10 -6.81
CA GLU A 103 8.18 -5.79 -6.39
C GLU A 103 7.14 -5.96 -7.51
N SER A 104 7.46 -5.57 -8.75
CA SER A 104 6.54 -5.68 -9.90
C SER A 104 6.00 -7.10 -10.14
N GLY A 105 6.75 -8.14 -9.77
CA GLY A 105 6.32 -9.53 -9.90
C GLY A 105 5.35 -10.01 -8.82
N ARG A 106 5.18 -9.23 -7.74
CA ARG A 106 4.33 -9.58 -6.59
C ARG A 106 3.08 -8.71 -6.47
N ILE A 107 2.98 -7.64 -7.29
CA ILE A 107 1.88 -6.67 -7.27
C ILE A 107 1.20 -6.64 -8.63
N THR A 108 -0.12 -6.86 -8.64
CA THR A 108 -0.97 -6.68 -9.81
C THR A 108 -1.76 -5.39 -9.66
N LEU A 109 -1.49 -4.40 -10.52
CA LEU A 109 -2.21 -3.13 -10.56
C LEU A 109 -3.37 -3.22 -11.55
N LEU A 110 -4.59 -3.09 -11.05
CA LEU A 110 -5.82 -3.01 -11.84
C LEU A 110 -6.20 -1.53 -12.00
N GLU A 111 -6.30 -1.09 -13.25
CA GLU A 111 -6.61 0.29 -13.61
C GLU A 111 -8.11 0.46 -13.79
N GLY A 112 -8.71 1.39 -13.07
CA GLY A 112 -10.11 1.74 -13.21
C GLY A 112 -10.90 1.71 -11.92
N ASP A 113 -12.22 1.70 -12.07
CA ASP A 113 -13.15 1.78 -10.95
C ASP A 113 -13.16 0.49 -10.12
N ALA A 114 -13.07 0.65 -8.81
CA ALA A 114 -13.03 -0.48 -7.87
C ALA A 114 -14.31 -1.33 -7.94
N ASP A 115 -15.48 -0.73 -8.13
CA ASP A 115 -16.75 -1.46 -8.19
C ASP A 115 -16.77 -2.45 -9.37
N VAL A 116 -16.19 -2.06 -10.51
CA VAL A 116 -16.08 -2.92 -11.68
C VAL A 116 -15.14 -4.10 -11.39
N HIS A 117 -13.94 -3.82 -10.91
CA HIS A 117 -12.94 -4.84 -10.63
C HIS A 117 -13.36 -5.80 -9.51
N LEU A 118 -14.00 -5.30 -8.46
CA LEU A 118 -14.51 -6.14 -7.37
C LEU A 118 -15.56 -7.14 -7.87
N LYS A 119 -16.48 -6.71 -8.75
CA LYS A 119 -17.45 -7.61 -9.38
C LYS A 119 -16.78 -8.69 -10.23
N GLU A 120 -15.73 -8.33 -10.97
CA GLU A 120 -14.97 -9.28 -11.77
C GLU A 120 -14.18 -10.28 -10.92
N LEU A 121 -13.50 -9.80 -9.88
CA LEU A 121 -12.77 -10.65 -8.93
C LEU A 121 -13.70 -11.63 -8.23
N ALA A 122 -14.89 -11.17 -7.83
CA ALA A 122 -15.93 -12.03 -7.24
C ALA A 122 -16.42 -13.10 -8.21
N LYS A 123 -16.69 -12.73 -9.46
CA LYS A 123 -17.09 -13.70 -10.52
C LYS A 123 -16.02 -14.76 -10.78
N LYS A 124 -14.74 -14.39 -10.66
CA LYS A 124 -13.59 -15.31 -10.80
C LYS A 124 -13.37 -16.18 -9.57
N GLY A 125 -14.11 -15.96 -8.48
CA GLY A 125 -13.95 -16.69 -7.22
C GLY A 125 -12.65 -16.33 -6.48
N CYS A 126 -12.07 -15.15 -6.73
CA CYS A 126 -10.87 -14.71 -6.04
C CYS A 126 -11.15 -14.54 -4.54
N GLN A 127 -10.20 -15.00 -3.72
CA GLN A 127 -10.25 -14.88 -2.26
C GLN A 127 -9.02 -14.13 -1.76
N PHE A 128 -9.20 -13.36 -0.69
CA PHE A 128 -8.15 -12.57 -0.08
C PHE A 128 -8.13 -12.77 1.43
N ASP A 129 -6.94 -12.88 2.00
CA ASP A 129 -6.74 -13.05 3.44
C ASP A 129 -6.71 -11.71 4.18
N LEU A 130 -6.35 -10.64 3.45
CA LEU A 130 -6.31 -9.27 3.97
C LEU A 130 -6.88 -8.33 2.91
N VAL A 131 -7.76 -7.43 3.34
CA VAL A 131 -8.28 -6.34 2.51
C VAL A 131 -7.94 -5.02 3.17
N PHE A 132 -7.25 -4.15 2.44
CA PHE A 132 -6.96 -2.78 2.84
C PHE A 132 -7.67 -1.81 1.90
N MET A 133 -8.48 -0.92 2.47
CA MET A 133 -9.27 0.04 1.70
C MET A 133 -8.98 1.44 2.20
N ASP A 134 -8.35 2.24 1.36
CA ASP A 134 -8.05 3.66 1.58
C ASP A 134 -8.28 4.44 0.27
N ALA A 135 -9.51 4.38 -0.23
CA ALA A 135 -9.93 5.03 -1.47
C ALA A 135 -10.81 6.25 -1.16
N ALA A 136 -10.58 7.37 -1.87
CA ALA A 136 -11.39 8.58 -1.85
C ALA A 136 -12.51 8.52 -2.89
#